data_1a08e95834d34673a844b3d6a7323882
#
_entry.id   1a08e95834d34673a844b3d6a7323882
#
_cell.length_a   1.000
_cell.length_b   1.000
_cell.length_c   1.000
_cell.angle_alpha   90.00
_cell.angle_beta   90.00
_cell.angle_gamma   90.00
#
_symmetry.space_group_name_H-M   'P 1'
#
loop_
_entity.id
_entity.type
_entity.pdbx_description
1 polymer ?
#
loop_
_entity_poly.entity_id
_entity_poly.type
_entity_poly.pdbx_seq_one_letter_code
_entity_poly.pdbx_strand_id
1 'polypeptide(L)'
;MKQRRLPVVLIVLALAAGAVQSSAEESSIREYRVPAGSHPHDVAPAPDGSVWYTAQNAGALGRLNPATGSTRHIPLGPGSSPHGVIVGPDGAPWVTDSGRNAIIRVDPATEKTSVHPLPKGRGDANLNTAAFDGRGILWFTGQNGVYGRLDPRTGRIDVFDAPRGRGPYGMAAAPDGTVYYASLAGNHVVRIDTATGAATVIDPPTARQGARRVWADSKGRIWVSEWNAGKLGAYDPATGKWREWRLPGESPQAYAVYVDETDRIWLSDFGANALVRFDPERETFRSFPLPSKGARVRQLLGRKGEVWGAESGTDRLVVIRFP
;
A
#
# COMPACT_ATOMS: atom_id res chain seq x y z
N MET A 1 -42.10 61.66 57.12
CA MET A 1 -42.04 61.01 55.79
C MET A 1 -40.81 60.09 55.79
N LYS A 2 -41.03 58.78 55.88
CA LYS A 2 -39.95 57.73 55.84
C LYS A 2 -39.89 57.11 54.43
N GLN A 3 -38.81 57.39 53.69
CA GLN A 3 -38.54 56.74 52.40
C GLN A 3 -38.06 55.32 52.62
N ARG A 4 -38.78 54.35 52.09
CA ARG A 4 -38.36 52.94 52.02
C ARG A 4 -37.49 52.76 50.76
N ARG A 5 -36.25 52.37 50.94
CA ARG A 5 -35.36 51.90 49.87
C ARG A 5 -35.62 50.42 49.62
N LEU A 6 -35.97 50.07 48.36
CA LEU A 6 -36.03 48.69 47.88
C LEU A 6 -34.61 48.15 47.55
N PRO A 7 -34.29 46.92 47.86
CA PRO A 7 -33.01 46.34 47.45
C PRO A 7 -33.07 45.91 45.99
N VAL A 8 -32.04 46.25 45.21
CA VAL A 8 -31.80 45.82 43.88
C VAL A 8 -31.12 44.39 43.98
N VAL A 9 -31.84 43.39 43.53
CA VAL A 9 -31.30 42.02 43.41
C VAL A 9 -30.58 41.92 42.06
N LEU A 10 -29.22 41.83 42.08
CA LEU A 10 -28.43 41.51 40.91
C LEU A 10 -28.48 40.01 40.66
N ILE A 11 -29.14 39.58 39.58
CA ILE A 11 -29.07 38.19 39.11
C ILE A 11 -27.82 38.06 38.24
N VAL A 12 -26.79 37.35 38.74
CA VAL A 12 -25.62 36.97 37.95
C VAL A 12 -25.96 35.66 37.22
N LEU A 13 -26.22 35.76 35.92
CA LEU A 13 -26.27 34.57 35.05
C LEU A 13 -24.85 34.04 34.83
N ALA A 14 -24.49 32.92 35.43
CA ALA A 14 -23.30 32.16 35.10
C ALA A 14 -23.54 31.40 33.80
N LEU A 15 -22.97 31.86 32.70
CA LEU A 15 -22.85 31.08 31.45
C LEU A 15 -21.82 29.94 31.67
N ALA A 16 -22.32 28.76 31.87
CA ALA A 16 -21.50 27.54 31.81
C ALA A 16 -21.11 27.30 30.35
N ALA A 17 -19.90 27.71 29.96
CA ALA A 17 -19.29 27.30 28.73
C ALA A 17 -18.97 25.79 28.83
N GLY A 18 -19.85 24.94 28.31
CA GLY A 18 -19.59 23.53 28.13
C GLY A 18 -18.46 23.37 27.09
N ALA A 19 -17.26 23.06 27.55
CA ALA A 19 -16.19 22.58 26.68
C ALA A 19 -16.64 21.24 26.09
N VAL A 20 -17.04 21.26 24.83
CA VAL A 20 -17.17 20.04 24.03
C VAL A 20 -15.73 19.49 23.88
N GLN A 21 -15.35 18.58 24.75
CA GLN A 21 -14.17 17.75 24.54
C GLN A 21 -14.49 16.88 23.33
N SER A 22 -14.01 17.27 22.16
CA SER A 22 -13.83 16.39 21.04
C SER A 22 -12.84 15.32 21.51
N SER A 23 -13.35 14.14 21.86
CA SER A 23 -12.52 12.95 22.01
C SER A 23 -11.95 12.68 20.62
N ALA A 24 -10.73 13.14 20.35
CA ALA A 24 -9.96 12.68 19.20
C ALA A 24 -9.83 11.18 19.40
N GLU A 25 -10.58 10.39 18.63
CA GLU A 25 -10.45 8.92 18.64
C GLU A 25 -9.00 8.56 18.34
N GLU A 26 -8.37 7.94 19.32
CA GLU A 26 -6.92 7.74 19.33
C GLU A 26 -6.58 6.56 18.41
N SER A 27 -5.84 6.83 17.33
CA SER A 27 -5.30 5.78 16.46
C SER A 27 -4.37 4.88 17.28
N SER A 28 -4.57 3.56 17.23
CA SER A 28 -3.73 2.60 17.93
C SER A 28 -2.76 1.89 16.96
N ILE A 29 -1.51 1.76 17.37
CA ILE A 29 -0.49 0.99 16.64
C ILE A 29 -0.24 -0.31 17.37
N ARG A 30 -0.22 -1.43 16.62
CA ARG A 30 0.14 -2.75 17.13
C ARG A 30 1.07 -3.47 16.18
N GLU A 31 2.08 -4.11 16.72
CA GLU A 31 2.99 -5.00 15.98
C GLU A 31 2.70 -6.47 16.33
N TYR A 32 2.89 -7.34 15.33
CA TYR A 32 2.78 -8.79 15.45
C TYR A 32 4.09 -9.42 14.99
N ARG A 33 4.70 -10.24 15.81
CA ARG A 33 5.89 -11.01 15.42
C ARG A 33 5.52 -12.08 14.40
N VAL A 34 6.36 -12.23 13.38
CA VAL A 34 6.35 -13.38 12.49
C VAL A 34 7.60 -14.23 12.73
N PRO A 35 7.69 -15.48 12.25
CA PRO A 35 8.87 -16.31 12.44
C PRO A 35 10.16 -15.58 12.04
N ALA A 36 11.19 -15.70 12.88
CA ALA A 36 12.48 -15.03 12.67
C ALA A 36 13.10 -15.43 11.32
N GLY A 37 13.71 -14.47 10.62
CA GLY A 37 14.29 -14.66 9.31
C GLY A 37 13.28 -14.67 8.16
N SER A 38 12.00 -14.40 8.42
CA SER A 38 10.95 -14.33 7.39
C SER A 38 11.17 -13.20 6.39
N HIS A 39 11.72 -12.06 6.84
CA HIS A 39 11.84 -10.85 6.03
C HIS A 39 10.52 -10.52 5.32
N PRO A 40 9.43 -10.22 6.06
CA PRO A 40 8.13 -9.95 5.48
C PRO A 40 8.21 -8.73 4.55
N HIS A 41 7.69 -8.88 3.32
CA HIS A 41 7.84 -7.83 2.32
C HIS A 41 6.52 -7.11 2.02
N ASP A 42 5.48 -7.82 1.62
CA ASP A 42 4.15 -7.27 1.36
C ASP A 42 3.10 -7.93 2.27
N VAL A 43 1.99 -7.23 2.52
CA VAL A 43 0.83 -7.72 3.30
C VAL A 43 -0.45 -7.60 2.49
N ALA A 44 -1.43 -8.45 2.78
CA ALA A 44 -2.78 -8.38 2.22
C ALA A 44 -3.82 -8.79 3.29
N PRO A 45 -4.48 -7.82 3.94
CA PRO A 45 -5.61 -8.13 4.84
C PRO A 45 -6.73 -8.77 4.06
N ALA A 46 -7.25 -9.90 4.57
CA ALA A 46 -8.31 -10.66 3.94
C ALA A 46 -9.68 -10.38 4.58
N PRO A 47 -10.79 -10.62 3.83
CA PRO A 47 -12.15 -10.41 4.36
C PRO A 47 -12.51 -11.30 5.57
N ASP A 48 -11.86 -12.45 5.71
CA ASP A 48 -12.04 -13.38 6.84
C ASP A 48 -11.37 -12.92 8.15
N GLY A 49 -10.75 -11.75 8.13
CA GLY A 49 -10.04 -11.17 9.27
C GLY A 49 -8.58 -11.58 9.38
N SER A 50 -8.11 -12.57 8.63
CA SER A 50 -6.68 -12.92 8.57
C SER A 50 -5.88 -11.88 7.79
N VAL A 51 -4.56 -11.95 7.89
CA VAL A 51 -3.63 -11.12 7.11
C VAL A 51 -2.58 -12.01 6.46
N TRP A 52 -2.55 -11.99 5.14
CA TRP A 52 -1.51 -12.65 4.36
C TRP A 52 -0.26 -11.79 4.28
N TYR A 53 0.91 -12.41 4.23
CA TYR A 53 2.18 -11.70 4.01
C TYR A 53 3.18 -12.58 3.26
N THR A 54 4.03 -11.98 2.48
CA THR A 54 5.13 -12.68 1.84
C THR A 54 6.30 -12.81 2.81
N ALA A 55 6.68 -14.04 3.15
CA ALA A 55 7.87 -14.37 3.93
C ALA A 55 9.02 -14.63 2.95
N GLN A 56 9.62 -13.54 2.43
CA GLN A 56 10.49 -13.56 1.26
C GLN A 56 11.70 -14.51 1.42
N ASN A 57 12.41 -14.41 2.55
CA ASN A 57 13.59 -15.25 2.80
C ASN A 57 13.22 -16.70 3.17
N ALA A 58 11.99 -16.94 3.60
CA ALA A 58 11.51 -18.28 3.92
C ALA A 58 10.91 -19.01 2.71
N GLY A 59 10.78 -18.34 1.55
CA GLY A 59 10.14 -18.91 0.36
C GLY A 59 8.70 -19.33 0.61
N ALA A 60 7.96 -18.58 1.42
CA ALA A 60 6.65 -18.96 1.91
C ALA A 60 5.64 -17.81 1.87
N LEU A 61 4.35 -18.16 1.81
CA LEU A 61 3.25 -17.26 2.11
C LEU A 61 2.88 -17.44 3.59
N GLY A 62 2.93 -16.35 4.36
CA GLY A 62 2.51 -16.33 5.75
C GLY A 62 1.04 -15.94 5.90
N ARG A 63 0.39 -16.48 6.93
CA ARG A 63 -0.96 -16.10 7.35
C ARG A 63 -0.94 -15.77 8.84
N LEU A 64 -1.30 -14.54 9.19
CA LEU A 64 -1.47 -14.08 10.57
C LEU A 64 -2.95 -14.12 10.94
N ASN A 65 -3.25 -14.64 12.13
CA ASN A 65 -4.52 -14.42 12.81
C ASN A 65 -4.35 -13.25 13.80
N PRO A 66 -4.90 -12.04 13.54
CA PRO A 66 -4.69 -10.88 14.41
C PRO A 66 -5.35 -11.01 15.79
N ALA A 67 -6.37 -11.85 15.94
CA ALA A 67 -7.05 -12.05 17.22
C ALA A 67 -6.16 -12.80 18.22
N THR A 68 -5.41 -13.81 17.74
CA THR A 68 -4.54 -14.66 18.58
C THR A 68 -3.06 -14.27 18.49
N GLY A 69 -2.66 -13.58 17.41
CA GLY A 69 -1.26 -13.33 17.08
C GLY A 69 -0.53 -14.53 16.48
N SER A 70 -1.22 -15.65 16.24
CA SER A 70 -0.62 -16.86 15.66
C SER A 70 -0.33 -16.66 14.17
N THR A 71 0.79 -17.25 13.72
CA THR A 71 1.21 -17.21 12.31
C THR A 71 1.43 -18.62 11.78
N ARG A 72 1.20 -18.79 10.49
CA ARG A 72 1.46 -20.03 9.76
C ARG A 72 2.16 -19.71 8.45
N HIS A 73 3.16 -20.52 8.05
CA HIS A 73 3.83 -20.45 6.75
C HIS A 73 3.36 -21.58 5.83
N ILE A 74 3.04 -21.22 4.60
CA ILE A 74 2.68 -22.13 3.51
C ILE A 74 3.86 -22.11 2.53
N PRO A 75 4.64 -23.18 2.40
CA PRO A 75 5.76 -23.23 1.45
C PRO A 75 5.27 -23.05 0.01
N LEU A 76 5.93 -22.19 -0.75
CA LEU A 76 5.59 -21.93 -2.16
C LEU A 76 6.43 -22.77 -3.14
N GLY A 77 7.29 -23.63 -2.61
CA GLY A 77 8.10 -24.58 -3.37
C GLY A 77 9.57 -24.15 -3.53
N PRO A 78 10.40 -25.05 -4.09
CA PRO A 78 11.84 -24.81 -4.23
C PRO A 78 12.15 -23.56 -5.06
N GLY A 79 13.13 -22.78 -4.59
CA GLY A 79 13.57 -21.54 -5.24
C GLY A 79 12.63 -20.36 -5.10
N SER A 80 11.54 -20.47 -4.31
CA SER A 80 10.61 -19.36 -4.07
C SER A 80 11.29 -18.21 -3.35
N SER A 81 11.01 -17.00 -3.80
CA SER A 81 11.33 -15.73 -3.16
C SER A 81 10.15 -14.76 -3.40
N PRO A 82 9.04 -14.94 -2.65
CA PRO A 82 7.81 -14.21 -2.88
C PRO A 82 8.00 -12.73 -2.55
N HIS A 83 7.56 -11.85 -3.45
CA HIS A 83 7.72 -10.41 -3.27
C HIS A 83 6.39 -9.74 -2.89
N GLY A 84 5.42 -9.72 -3.80
CA GLY A 84 4.12 -9.11 -3.59
C GLY A 84 3.03 -10.13 -3.24
N VAL A 85 2.01 -9.68 -2.49
CA VAL A 85 0.77 -10.43 -2.26
C VAL A 85 -0.44 -9.51 -2.28
N ILE A 86 -1.49 -9.95 -2.95
CA ILE A 86 -2.82 -9.31 -2.93
C ILE A 86 -3.90 -10.38 -2.77
N VAL A 87 -5.05 -9.99 -2.23
CA VAL A 87 -6.25 -10.85 -2.22
C VAL A 87 -7.03 -10.59 -3.49
N GLY A 88 -7.29 -11.64 -4.25
CA GLY A 88 -8.04 -11.56 -5.50
C GLY A 88 -9.55 -11.47 -5.31
N PRO A 89 -10.30 -11.23 -6.39
CA PRO A 89 -11.78 -11.23 -6.37
C PRO A 89 -12.39 -12.56 -5.92
N ASP A 90 -11.62 -13.64 -6.03
CA ASP A 90 -11.96 -14.99 -5.57
C ASP A 90 -11.70 -15.23 -4.07
N GLY A 91 -11.23 -14.20 -3.35
CA GLY A 91 -10.87 -14.26 -1.93
C GLY A 91 -9.53 -14.97 -1.65
N ALA A 92 -8.84 -15.45 -2.67
CA ALA A 92 -7.55 -16.12 -2.52
C ALA A 92 -6.38 -15.14 -2.55
N PRO A 93 -5.27 -15.41 -1.83
CA PRO A 93 -4.03 -14.66 -1.99
C PRO A 93 -3.33 -15.06 -3.29
N TRP A 94 -2.89 -14.04 -4.03
CA TRP A 94 -2.10 -14.12 -5.24
C TRP A 94 -0.73 -13.49 -5.01
N VAL A 95 0.32 -14.22 -5.34
CA VAL A 95 1.71 -13.87 -5.02
C VAL A 95 2.50 -13.66 -6.30
N THR A 96 3.28 -12.58 -6.36
CA THR A 96 4.35 -12.43 -7.35
C THR A 96 5.62 -13.04 -6.79
N ASP A 97 6.07 -14.15 -7.36
CA ASP A 97 7.25 -14.87 -6.89
C ASP A 97 8.44 -14.60 -7.81
N SER A 98 9.38 -13.76 -7.34
CA SER A 98 10.56 -13.39 -8.12
C SER A 98 11.54 -14.55 -8.26
N GLY A 99 11.69 -15.40 -7.25
CA GLY A 99 12.62 -16.53 -7.30
C GLY A 99 12.17 -17.64 -8.26
N ARG A 100 10.86 -17.83 -8.40
CA ARG A 100 10.28 -18.80 -9.34
C ARG A 100 9.89 -18.21 -10.69
N ASN A 101 9.99 -16.88 -10.82
CA ASN A 101 9.55 -16.15 -12.00
C ASN A 101 8.10 -16.52 -12.40
N ALA A 102 7.21 -16.50 -11.40
CA ALA A 102 5.85 -17.03 -11.53
C ALA A 102 4.83 -16.20 -10.70
N ILE A 103 3.57 -16.25 -11.12
CA ILE A 103 2.44 -15.83 -10.27
C ILE A 103 1.90 -17.09 -9.58
N ILE A 104 1.69 -17.04 -8.27
CA ILE A 104 1.23 -18.17 -7.48
C ILE A 104 -0.09 -17.79 -6.79
N ARG A 105 -1.13 -18.59 -7.01
CA ARG A 105 -2.37 -18.54 -6.26
C ARG A 105 -2.32 -19.59 -5.15
N VAL A 106 -2.75 -19.22 -3.95
CA VAL A 106 -2.90 -20.17 -2.84
C VAL A 106 -4.39 -20.27 -2.48
N ASP A 107 -4.90 -21.48 -2.42
CA ASP A 107 -6.26 -21.72 -1.96
C ASP A 107 -6.35 -21.50 -0.44
N PRO A 108 -7.17 -20.58 0.08
CA PRO A 108 -7.16 -20.22 1.49
C PRO A 108 -7.70 -21.32 2.42
N ALA A 109 -8.47 -22.29 1.89
CA ALA A 109 -9.06 -23.38 2.67
C ALA A 109 -8.17 -24.61 2.68
N THR A 110 -7.61 -24.99 1.53
CA THR A 110 -6.82 -26.22 1.36
C THR A 110 -5.32 -25.98 1.38
N GLU A 111 -4.88 -24.72 1.27
CA GLU A 111 -3.48 -24.27 1.16
C GLU A 111 -2.75 -24.81 -0.08
N LYS A 112 -3.47 -25.37 -1.03
CA LYS A 112 -2.90 -25.82 -2.30
C LYS A 112 -2.48 -24.64 -3.15
N THR A 113 -1.31 -24.76 -3.79
CA THR A 113 -0.76 -23.75 -4.69
C THR A 113 -1.07 -24.06 -6.14
N SER A 114 -1.46 -23.03 -6.90
CA SER A 114 -1.53 -23.06 -8.37
C SER A 114 -0.45 -22.14 -8.90
N VAL A 115 0.49 -22.67 -9.68
CA VAL A 115 1.66 -21.92 -10.16
C VAL A 115 1.49 -21.60 -11.62
N HIS A 116 1.64 -20.31 -11.97
CA HIS A 116 1.57 -19.79 -13.33
C HIS A 116 2.95 -19.21 -13.70
N PRO A 117 3.86 -20.00 -14.26
CA PRO A 117 5.19 -19.53 -14.64
C PRO A 117 5.09 -18.53 -15.81
N LEU A 118 5.94 -17.53 -15.82
CA LEU A 118 6.06 -16.65 -16.97
C LEU A 118 6.50 -17.43 -18.23
N PRO A 119 6.13 -16.98 -19.44
CA PRO A 119 6.52 -17.62 -20.68
C PRO A 119 8.04 -17.78 -20.79
N LYS A 120 8.49 -18.96 -21.27
CA LYS A 120 9.90 -19.24 -21.52
C LYS A 120 10.49 -18.23 -22.51
N GLY A 121 11.78 -17.88 -22.34
CA GLY A 121 12.48 -16.93 -23.21
C GLY A 121 12.39 -15.47 -22.82
N ARG A 122 11.60 -15.14 -21.78
CA ARG A 122 11.53 -13.75 -21.25
C ARG A 122 12.60 -13.42 -20.20
N GLY A 123 13.44 -14.39 -19.83
CA GLY A 123 14.42 -14.23 -18.77
C GLY A 123 13.81 -14.10 -17.38
N ASP A 124 14.62 -13.71 -16.41
CA ASP A 124 14.16 -13.36 -15.07
C ASP A 124 13.51 -11.98 -15.09
N ALA A 125 12.23 -11.92 -14.77
CA ALA A 125 11.48 -10.67 -14.71
C ALA A 125 11.77 -9.88 -13.42
N ASN A 126 12.25 -10.51 -12.36
CA ASN A 126 12.34 -9.95 -11.02
C ASN A 126 10.98 -9.36 -10.60
N LEU A 127 9.98 -10.25 -10.48
CA LEU A 127 8.58 -9.88 -10.24
C LEU A 127 8.42 -9.07 -8.96
N ASN A 128 7.54 -8.07 -8.98
CA ASN A 128 7.35 -7.14 -7.87
C ASN A 128 5.91 -7.10 -7.37
N THR A 129 5.09 -6.25 -7.92
CA THR A 129 3.72 -5.97 -7.43
C THR A 129 2.68 -6.48 -8.42
N ALA A 130 1.49 -6.79 -7.92
CA ALA A 130 0.33 -7.12 -8.75
C ALA A 130 -0.89 -6.31 -8.35
N ALA A 131 -1.83 -6.15 -9.29
CA ALA A 131 -3.15 -5.56 -9.08
C ALA A 131 -4.17 -6.24 -10.00
N PHE A 132 -5.41 -6.39 -9.53
CA PHE A 132 -6.52 -6.82 -10.37
C PHE A 132 -7.19 -5.61 -11.03
N ASP A 133 -7.48 -5.71 -12.33
CA ASP A 133 -8.34 -4.74 -13.00
C ASP A 133 -9.83 -5.04 -12.74
N GLY A 134 -10.73 -4.13 -13.18
CA GLY A 134 -12.17 -4.28 -13.01
C GLY A 134 -12.81 -5.49 -13.70
N ARG A 135 -12.05 -6.22 -14.54
CA ARG A 135 -12.48 -7.45 -15.23
C ARG A 135 -11.94 -8.72 -14.57
N GLY A 136 -11.20 -8.58 -13.46
CA GLY A 136 -10.58 -9.69 -12.76
C GLY A 136 -9.31 -10.24 -13.43
N ILE A 137 -8.67 -9.47 -14.32
CA ILE A 137 -7.36 -9.79 -14.88
C ILE A 137 -6.31 -9.32 -13.89
N LEU A 138 -5.37 -10.18 -13.52
CA LEU A 138 -4.24 -9.84 -12.69
C LEU A 138 -3.13 -9.23 -13.54
N TRP A 139 -2.79 -7.96 -13.25
CA TRP A 139 -1.63 -7.28 -13.82
C TRP A 139 -0.45 -7.37 -12.87
N PHE A 140 0.77 -7.41 -13.40
CA PHE A 140 1.99 -7.50 -12.61
C PHE A 140 3.14 -6.68 -13.20
N THR A 141 4.10 -6.32 -12.35
CA THR A 141 5.34 -5.67 -12.73
C THR A 141 6.54 -6.60 -12.53
N GLY A 142 7.57 -6.41 -13.35
CA GLY A 142 8.88 -7.05 -13.22
C GLY A 142 9.99 -6.02 -13.37
N GLN A 143 10.83 -5.87 -12.34
CA GLN A 143 11.84 -4.81 -12.25
C GLN A 143 12.89 -4.85 -13.37
N ASN A 144 13.05 -6.02 -14.01
CA ASN A 144 13.98 -6.18 -15.14
C ASN A 144 13.44 -5.64 -16.46
N GLY A 145 12.38 -4.81 -16.41
CA GLY A 145 11.90 -4.04 -17.56
C GLY A 145 10.70 -4.65 -18.26
N VAL A 146 9.86 -5.35 -17.51
CA VAL A 146 8.62 -5.93 -18.03
C VAL A 146 7.43 -5.58 -17.15
N TYR A 147 6.25 -5.64 -17.74
CA TYR A 147 4.96 -5.75 -17.07
C TYR A 147 4.13 -6.78 -17.81
N GLY A 148 3.05 -7.24 -17.20
CA GLY A 148 2.25 -8.27 -17.86
C GLY A 148 0.90 -8.45 -17.21
N ARG A 149 0.13 -9.39 -17.76
CA ARG A 149 -1.18 -9.78 -17.24
C ARG A 149 -1.36 -11.28 -17.27
N LEU A 150 -2.11 -11.77 -16.29
CA LEU A 150 -2.58 -13.15 -16.20
C LEU A 150 -4.11 -13.13 -16.20
N ASP A 151 -4.75 -13.88 -17.09
CA ASP A 151 -6.18 -14.21 -16.97
C ASP A 151 -6.35 -15.43 -16.04
N PRO A 152 -6.89 -15.26 -14.83
CA PRO A 152 -7.04 -16.37 -13.88
C PRO A 152 -7.94 -17.51 -14.38
N ARG A 153 -8.85 -17.23 -15.30
CA ARG A 153 -9.83 -18.21 -15.82
C ARG A 153 -9.19 -19.18 -16.83
N THR A 154 -8.19 -18.71 -17.59
CA THR A 154 -7.54 -19.47 -18.65
C THR A 154 -6.11 -19.85 -18.33
N GLY A 155 -5.50 -19.17 -17.36
CA GLY A 155 -4.07 -19.28 -17.05
C GLY A 155 -3.16 -18.62 -18.09
N ARG A 156 -3.73 -17.90 -19.09
CA ARG A 156 -2.94 -17.20 -20.13
C ARG A 156 -2.19 -16.03 -19.52
N ILE A 157 -0.90 -15.95 -19.83
CA ILE A 157 -0.03 -14.84 -19.46
C ILE A 157 0.46 -14.12 -20.72
N ASP A 158 0.26 -12.81 -20.76
CA ASP A 158 0.86 -11.91 -21.74
C ASP A 158 1.93 -11.06 -21.01
N VAL A 159 3.13 -10.93 -21.59
CA VAL A 159 4.23 -10.11 -21.05
C VAL A 159 4.64 -9.07 -22.07
N PHE A 160 4.76 -7.83 -21.62
CA PHE A 160 5.08 -6.64 -22.42
C PHE A 160 6.41 -6.05 -21.94
N ASP A 161 7.18 -5.46 -22.87
CA ASP A 161 8.38 -4.72 -22.53
C ASP A 161 8.00 -3.32 -22.01
N ALA A 162 8.62 -2.89 -20.91
CA ALA A 162 8.37 -1.58 -20.35
C ALA A 162 8.95 -0.47 -21.23
N PRO A 163 8.25 0.67 -21.45
CA PRO A 163 8.65 1.70 -22.41
C PRO A 163 10.05 2.26 -22.23
N ARG A 164 10.56 2.29 -20.98
CA ARG A 164 11.90 2.80 -20.63
C ARG A 164 12.77 1.74 -19.94
N GLY A 165 12.50 0.47 -20.20
CA GLY A 165 13.29 -0.65 -19.69
C GLY A 165 13.13 -0.87 -18.18
N ARG A 166 14.26 -1.11 -17.51
CA ARG A 166 14.27 -1.49 -16.07
C ARG A 166 13.59 -0.47 -15.17
N GLY A 167 12.85 -0.99 -14.17
CA GLY A 167 12.29 -0.16 -13.11
C GLY A 167 10.83 -0.35 -12.73
N PRO A 168 9.96 -1.05 -13.53
CA PRO A 168 8.59 -1.27 -13.10
C PRO A 168 8.54 -1.84 -11.68
N TYR A 169 7.75 -1.20 -10.80
CA TYR A 169 7.75 -1.49 -9.36
C TYR A 169 6.33 -1.61 -8.82
N GLY A 170 5.84 -0.61 -8.05
CA GLY A 170 4.50 -0.61 -7.50
C GLY A 170 3.41 -0.48 -8.56
N MET A 171 2.29 -1.15 -8.37
CA MET A 171 1.16 -1.18 -9.31
C MET A 171 -0.16 -1.05 -8.55
N ALA A 172 -1.13 -0.37 -9.15
CA ALA A 172 -2.50 -0.28 -8.65
C ALA A 172 -3.51 -0.13 -9.79
N ALA A 173 -4.75 -0.53 -9.54
CA ALA A 173 -5.88 -0.23 -10.40
C ALA A 173 -6.65 0.97 -9.86
N ALA A 174 -7.08 1.85 -10.76
CA ALA A 174 -7.99 2.94 -10.46
C ALA A 174 -9.46 2.46 -10.45
N PRO A 175 -10.40 3.24 -9.88
CA PRO A 175 -11.81 2.85 -9.80
C PRO A 175 -12.48 2.57 -11.15
N ASP A 176 -12.00 3.19 -12.24
CA ASP A 176 -12.44 2.96 -13.60
C ASP A 176 -11.86 1.69 -14.25
N GLY A 177 -11.04 0.94 -13.52
CA GLY A 177 -10.36 -0.27 -13.98
C GLY A 177 -9.05 -0.01 -14.74
N THR A 178 -8.65 1.24 -14.94
CA THR A 178 -7.35 1.58 -15.53
C THR A 178 -6.23 1.16 -14.57
N VAL A 179 -5.16 0.57 -15.09
CA VAL A 179 -4.02 0.13 -14.29
C VAL A 179 -2.83 1.08 -14.48
N TYR A 180 -2.19 1.40 -13.36
CA TYR A 180 -1.00 2.25 -13.32
C TYR A 180 0.14 1.52 -12.61
N TYR A 181 1.38 1.79 -13.04
CA TYR A 181 2.54 1.37 -12.26
C TYR A 181 3.59 2.50 -12.15
N ALA A 182 4.34 2.48 -11.07
CA ALA A 182 5.51 3.32 -10.87
C ALA A 182 6.76 2.62 -11.41
N SER A 183 7.65 3.35 -12.05
CA SER A 183 8.96 2.87 -12.49
C SER A 183 10.06 3.51 -11.65
N LEU A 184 10.59 2.76 -10.67
CA LEU A 184 11.59 3.27 -9.72
C LEU A 184 12.88 3.71 -10.40
N ALA A 185 13.47 2.83 -11.21
CA ALA A 185 14.70 3.17 -11.95
C ALA A 185 14.43 4.11 -13.13
N GLY A 186 13.23 4.04 -13.71
CA GLY A 186 12.82 4.90 -14.82
C GLY A 186 12.35 6.28 -14.41
N ASN A 187 12.05 6.50 -13.11
CA ASN A 187 11.59 7.79 -12.58
C ASN A 187 10.33 8.33 -13.26
N HIS A 188 9.34 7.49 -13.51
CA HIS A 188 8.07 7.86 -14.13
C HIS A 188 6.94 6.96 -13.66
N VAL A 189 5.73 7.35 -13.99
CA VAL A 189 4.52 6.53 -13.86
C VAL A 189 4.08 6.07 -15.25
N VAL A 190 3.43 4.93 -15.32
CA VAL A 190 2.87 4.41 -16.57
C VAL A 190 1.38 4.12 -16.38
N ARG A 191 0.58 4.55 -17.35
CA ARG A 191 -0.80 4.14 -17.52
C ARG A 191 -0.85 2.99 -18.53
N ILE A 192 -1.59 1.94 -18.21
CA ILE A 192 -1.81 0.79 -19.09
C ILE A 192 -3.22 0.85 -19.67
N ASP A 193 -3.34 0.75 -20.98
CA ASP A 193 -4.59 0.40 -21.63
C ASP A 193 -4.85 -1.09 -21.39
N THR A 194 -5.79 -1.42 -20.53
CA THR A 194 -6.05 -2.80 -20.10
C THR A 194 -6.66 -3.68 -21.18
N ALA A 195 -7.21 -3.10 -22.25
CA ALA A 195 -7.71 -3.87 -23.40
C ALA A 195 -6.55 -4.38 -24.27
N THR A 196 -5.63 -3.50 -24.62
CA THR A 196 -4.55 -3.78 -25.58
C THR A 196 -3.24 -4.17 -24.90
N GLY A 197 -3.02 -3.73 -23.65
CA GLY A 197 -1.75 -3.81 -22.95
C GLY A 197 -0.79 -2.65 -23.26
N ALA A 198 -1.20 -1.68 -24.09
CA ALA A 198 -0.35 -0.55 -24.45
C ALA A 198 -0.06 0.35 -23.24
N ALA A 199 1.19 0.82 -23.15
CA ALA A 199 1.67 1.62 -22.05
C ALA A 199 1.90 3.10 -22.48
N THR A 200 1.43 4.03 -21.67
CA THR A 200 1.67 5.47 -21.82
C THR A 200 2.49 5.98 -20.64
N VAL A 201 3.63 6.57 -20.92
CA VAL A 201 4.51 7.17 -19.89
C VAL A 201 3.97 8.52 -19.45
N ILE A 202 4.01 8.76 -18.14
CA ILE A 202 3.61 10.01 -17.47
C ILE A 202 4.79 10.46 -16.62
N ASP A 203 5.39 11.58 -16.97
CA ASP A 203 6.55 12.11 -16.28
C ASP A 203 6.13 13.03 -15.12
N PRO A 204 6.56 12.76 -13.88
CA PRO A 204 6.40 13.68 -12.76
C PRO A 204 7.26 14.93 -12.92
N PRO A 205 6.89 16.07 -12.28
CA PRO A 205 7.64 17.33 -12.43
C PRO A 205 9.03 17.29 -11.78
N THR A 206 9.21 16.55 -10.71
CA THR A 206 10.51 16.40 -10.06
C THR A 206 11.37 15.36 -10.78
N ALA A 207 12.51 15.79 -11.32
CA ALA A 207 13.46 14.89 -11.97
C ALA A 207 14.07 13.88 -10.97
N ARG A 208 14.26 12.65 -11.41
CA ARG A 208 14.86 11.56 -10.61
C ARG A 208 14.22 11.36 -9.23
N GLN A 209 12.93 11.63 -9.12
CA GLN A 209 12.16 11.54 -7.87
C GLN A 209 12.09 10.11 -7.29
N GLY A 210 12.32 9.06 -8.08
CA GLY A 210 12.26 7.67 -7.64
C GLY A 210 10.83 7.20 -7.40
N ALA A 211 9.93 7.32 -8.41
CA ALA A 211 8.57 6.82 -8.33
C ALA A 211 8.57 5.33 -7.96
N ARG A 212 8.10 5.00 -6.75
CA ARG A 212 8.27 3.66 -6.21
C ARG A 212 6.98 2.87 -6.16
N ARG A 213 5.94 3.40 -5.51
CA ARG A 213 4.63 2.79 -5.43
C ARG A 213 3.56 3.76 -5.88
N VAL A 214 2.45 3.23 -6.37
CA VAL A 214 1.26 4.01 -6.76
C VAL A 214 0.02 3.45 -6.11
N TRP A 215 -0.97 4.33 -5.88
CA TRP A 215 -2.31 3.96 -5.48
C TRP A 215 -3.31 4.96 -6.06
N ALA A 216 -4.55 4.55 -6.28
CA ALA A 216 -5.62 5.44 -6.74
C ALA A 216 -6.56 5.78 -5.59
N ASP A 217 -7.07 7.02 -5.54
CA ASP A 217 -8.17 7.40 -4.66
C ASP A 217 -9.55 7.20 -5.32
N SER A 218 -10.62 7.44 -4.56
CA SER A 218 -11.99 7.28 -5.06
C SER A 218 -12.34 8.20 -6.22
N LYS A 219 -11.59 9.28 -6.42
CA LYS A 219 -11.74 10.27 -7.50
C LYS A 219 -10.89 9.94 -8.72
N GLY A 220 -10.14 8.84 -8.68
CA GLY A 220 -9.26 8.38 -9.76
C GLY A 220 -7.92 9.14 -9.84
N ARG A 221 -7.55 9.97 -8.87
CA ARG A 221 -6.22 10.57 -8.80
C ARG A 221 -5.21 9.48 -8.42
N ILE A 222 -4.03 9.56 -9.00
CA ILE A 222 -2.94 8.59 -8.81
C ILE A 222 -1.92 9.18 -7.85
N TRP A 223 -1.80 8.56 -6.68
CA TRP A 223 -0.86 8.92 -5.64
C TRP A 223 0.42 8.12 -5.77
N VAL A 224 1.57 8.76 -5.61
CA VAL A 224 2.88 8.19 -5.90
C VAL A 224 3.81 8.46 -4.72
N SER A 225 4.46 7.41 -4.20
CA SER A 225 5.58 7.58 -3.28
C SER A 225 6.87 7.85 -4.07
N GLU A 226 7.54 8.95 -3.77
CA GLU A 226 8.75 9.42 -4.45
C GLU A 226 9.96 9.21 -3.55
N TRP A 227 10.56 8.04 -3.66
CA TRP A 227 11.61 7.55 -2.76
C TRP A 227 12.82 8.46 -2.65
N ASN A 228 13.39 8.89 -3.81
CA ASN A 228 14.60 9.70 -3.83
C ASN A 228 14.33 11.15 -3.40
N ALA A 229 13.15 11.68 -3.75
CA ALA A 229 12.76 13.05 -3.42
C ALA A 229 12.18 13.19 -2.01
N GLY A 230 11.81 12.09 -1.35
CA GLY A 230 11.12 12.11 -0.06
C GLY A 230 9.77 12.83 -0.13
N LYS A 231 9.04 12.64 -1.25
CA LYS A 231 7.77 13.33 -1.51
C LYS A 231 6.62 12.35 -1.69
N LEU A 232 5.43 12.89 -1.57
CA LEU A 232 4.17 12.35 -2.07
C LEU A 232 3.79 13.12 -3.32
N GLY A 233 3.64 12.44 -4.45
CA GLY A 233 3.11 12.99 -5.69
C GLY A 233 1.63 12.63 -5.87
N ALA A 234 0.86 13.49 -6.54
CA ALA A 234 -0.49 13.22 -7.01
C ALA A 234 -0.62 13.64 -8.47
N TYR A 235 -1.02 12.70 -9.31
CA TYR A 235 -1.37 12.93 -10.71
C TYR A 235 -2.88 12.86 -10.90
N ASP A 236 -3.44 13.86 -11.55
CA ASP A 236 -4.85 13.89 -11.95
C ASP A 236 -4.97 13.51 -13.43
N PRO A 237 -5.48 12.31 -13.77
CA PRO A 237 -5.61 11.89 -15.16
C PRO A 237 -6.59 12.73 -15.98
N ALA A 238 -7.59 13.35 -15.33
CA ALA A 238 -8.59 14.16 -16.03
C ALA A 238 -8.00 15.49 -16.55
N THR A 239 -7.03 16.06 -15.83
CA THR A 239 -6.43 17.36 -16.15
C THR A 239 -4.98 17.26 -16.63
N GLY A 240 -4.33 16.11 -16.43
CA GLY A 240 -2.90 15.90 -16.69
C GLY A 240 -1.99 16.65 -15.70
N LYS A 241 -2.53 17.16 -14.61
CA LYS A 241 -1.78 17.97 -13.65
C LYS A 241 -1.17 17.14 -12.54
N TRP A 242 0.00 17.62 -12.07
CA TRP A 242 0.70 17.09 -10.91
C TRP A 242 0.67 18.08 -9.74
N ARG A 243 0.69 17.49 -8.51
CA ARG A 243 1.01 18.19 -7.26
C ARG A 243 1.96 17.32 -6.45
N GLU A 244 2.85 17.94 -5.69
CA GLU A 244 3.83 17.23 -4.87
C GLU A 244 3.95 17.89 -3.50
N TRP A 245 4.13 17.07 -2.46
CA TRP A 245 4.35 17.51 -1.08
C TRP A 245 5.53 16.75 -0.49
N ARG A 246 6.47 17.48 0.11
CA ARG A 246 7.58 16.86 0.84
C ARG A 246 7.08 16.27 2.14
N LEU A 247 7.45 15.03 2.48
CA LEU A 247 7.15 14.40 3.76
C LEU A 247 7.84 15.19 4.90
N PRO A 248 7.29 15.14 6.12
CA PRO A 248 7.92 15.72 7.31
C PRO A 248 9.28 15.11 7.60
N GLY A 249 10.14 15.87 8.32
CA GLY A 249 11.45 15.39 8.75
C GLY A 249 12.61 15.86 7.88
N GLU A 250 13.83 15.54 8.31
CA GLU A 250 15.07 16.01 7.66
C GLU A 250 15.39 15.22 6.38
N SER A 251 15.29 13.90 6.43
CA SER A 251 15.68 13.00 5.35
C SER A 251 14.59 11.96 5.05
N PRO A 252 13.40 12.40 4.62
CA PRO A 252 12.30 11.48 4.35
C PRO A 252 12.60 10.55 3.17
N GLN A 253 12.15 9.30 3.28
CA GLN A 253 12.28 8.27 2.26
C GLN A 253 10.93 7.57 2.09
N ALA A 254 10.09 8.11 1.19
CA ALA A 254 8.75 7.62 0.94
C ALA A 254 8.77 6.27 0.18
N TYR A 255 8.49 5.15 0.87
CA TYR A 255 8.53 3.84 0.25
C TYR A 255 7.15 3.37 -0.25
N ALA A 256 6.23 3.08 0.65
CA ALA A 256 4.88 2.65 0.33
C ALA A 256 3.94 3.84 0.15
N VAL A 257 2.86 3.63 -0.61
CA VAL A 257 1.68 4.48 -0.64
C VAL A 257 0.43 3.60 -0.71
N TYR A 258 -0.59 3.96 0.04
CA TYR A 258 -1.90 3.35 0.09
C TYR A 258 -2.96 4.42 0.34
N VAL A 259 -4.16 4.27 -0.20
CA VAL A 259 -5.29 5.17 0.06
C VAL A 259 -6.37 4.38 0.78
N ASP A 260 -6.82 4.87 1.93
CA ASP A 260 -7.88 4.22 2.70
C ASP A 260 -9.29 4.58 2.19
N GLU A 261 -10.30 3.96 2.77
CA GLU A 261 -11.71 4.14 2.40
C GLU A 261 -12.26 5.55 2.65
N THR A 262 -11.48 6.41 3.31
CA THR A 262 -11.81 7.82 3.55
C THR A 262 -10.98 8.78 2.68
N ASP A 263 -10.30 8.26 1.66
CA ASP A 263 -9.38 8.99 0.79
C ASP A 263 -8.21 9.66 1.53
N ARG A 264 -7.80 9.13 2.69
CA ARG A 264 -6.55 9.52 3.34
C ARG A 264 -5.41 8.70 2.76
N ILE A 265 -4.29 9.37 2.50
CA ILE A 265 -3.12 8.75 1.88
C ILE A 265 -2.14 8.34 2.97
N TRP A 266 -1.79 7.07 2.99
CA TRP A 266 -0.83 6.49 3.91
C TRP A 266 0.48 6.19 3.20
N LEU A 267 1.59 6.52 3.85
CA LEU A 267 2.95 6.23 3.38
C LEU A 267 3.75 5.55 4.48
N SER A 268 4.76 4.81 4.08
CA SER A 268 5.85 4.45 4.98
C SER A 268 7.06 5.33 4.70
N ASP A 269 7.63 5.88 5.76
CA ASP A 269 8.85 6.69 5.70
C ASP A 269 9.99 5.96 6.39
N PHE A 270 10.98 5.51 5.60
CA PHE A 270 12.14 4.81 6.14
C PHE A 270 13.08 5.76 6.88
N GLY A 271 13.16 7.03 6.46
CA GLY A 271 14.00 8.04 7.10
C GLY A 271 13.54 8.36 8.51
N ALA A 272 12.24 8.50 8.71
CA ALA A 272 11.63 8.77 10.02
C ALA A 272 11.30 7.50 10.83
N ASN A 273 11.42 6.30 10.26
CA ASN A 273 10.93 5.05 10.84
C ASN A 273 9.47 5.16 11.31
N ALA A 274 8.60 5.62 10.43
CA ALA A 274 7.22 5.97 10.72
C ALA A 274 6.26 5.55 9.61
N LEU A 275 4.97 5.40 9.96
CA LEU A 275 3.89 5.55 8.99
C LEU A 275 3.46 7.01 8.98
N VAL A 276 3.07 7.51 7.82
CA VAL A 276 2.69 8.91 7.63
C VAL A 276 1.34 8.96 6.94
N ARG A 277 0.37 9.69 7.51
CA ARG A 277 -0.94 9.93 6.90
C ARG A 277 -1.02 11.35 6.37
N PHE A 278 -1.45 11.50 5.13
CA PHE A 278 -1.72 12.78 4.50
C PHE A 278 -3.22 12.99 4.33
N ASP A 279 -3.70 14.16 4.71
CA ASP A 279 -5.06 14.64 4.48
C ASP A 279 -5.07 15.50 3.21
N PRO A 280 -5.66 15.03 2.08
CA PRO A 280 -5.60 15.76 0.82
C PRO A 280 -6.51 17.00 0.77
N GLU A 281 -7.47 17.15 1.71
CA GLU A 281 -8.33 18.32 1.80
C GLU A 281 -7.66 19.47 2.55
N ARG A 282 -6.92 19.12 3.63
CA ARG A 282 -6.18 20.08 4.47
C ARG A 282 -4.73 20.24 4.05
N GLU A 283 -4.22 19.35 3.22
CA GLU A 283 -2.81 19.24 2.81
C GLU A 283 -1.86 19.14 4.01
N THR A 284 -2.25 18.38 5.01
CA THR A 284 -1.50 18.19 6.25
C THR A 284 -1.04 16.75 6.44
N PHE A 285 0.16 16.60 7.00
CA PHE A 285 0.72 15.31 7.39
C PHE A 285 0.53 15.05 8.88
N ARG A 286 0.30 13.78 9.21
CA ARG A 286 0.41 13.26 10.57
C ARG A 286 1.34 12.05 10.57
N SER A 287 2.40 12.08 11.38
CA SER A 287 3.35 10.98 11.53
C SER A 287 2.99 10.08 12.71
N PHE A 288 3.23 8.79 12.54
CA PHE A 288 3.01 7.73 13.51
C PHE A 288 4.31 6.94 13.64
N PRO A 289 5.18 7.28 14.62
CA PRO A 289 6.44 6.58 14.84
C PRO A 289 6.20 5.09 15.10
N LEU A 290 7.01 4.24 14.48
CA LEU A 290 6.93 2.79 14.67
C LEU A 290 7.60 2.37 15.98
N PRO A 291 7.00 1.44 16.77
CA PRO A 291 7.56 0.98 18.03
C PRO A 291 8.92 0.31 17.85
N SER A 292 9.09 -0.51 16.82
CA SER A 292 10.34 -1.19 16.50
C SER A 292 11.29 -0.29 15.71
N LYS A 293 12.54 -0.15 16.15
CA LYS A 293 13.57 0.58 15.41
C LYS A 293 13.97 -0.17 14.14
N GLY A 294 14.18 0.57 13.04
CA GLY A 294 14.60 -0.01 11.76
C GLY A 294 13.57 -0.94 11.13
N ALA A 295 12.29 -0.68 11.34
CA ALA A 295 11.16 -1.49 10.88
C ALA A 295 11.16 -1.72 9.35
N ARG A 296 11.43 -0.68 8.55
CA ARG A 296 11.49 -0.74 7.08
C ARG A 296 10.22 -1.33 6.47
N VAL A 297 9.10 -0.65 6.68
CA VAL A 297 7.80 -1.06 6.14
C VAL A 297 7.76 -0.89 4.63
N ARG A 298 7.73 -1.99 3.87
CA ARG A 298 7.91 -2.00 2.41
C ARG A 298 6.63 -1.86 1.61
N GLN A 299 5.48 -2.21 2.18
CA GLN A 299 4.21 -2.10 1.49
C GLN A 299 3.10 -1.90 2.51
N LEU A 300 2.08 -1.16 2.10
CA LEU A 300 0.87 -0.93 2.89
C LEU A 300 -0.34 -1.42 2.11
N LEU A 301 -1.21 -2.16 2.77
CA LEU A 301 -2.58 -2.41 2.34
C LEU A 301 -3.51 -2.35 3.54
N GLY A 302 -4.77 -2.03 3.29
CA GLY A 302 -5.73 -1.87 4.37
C GLY A 302 -7.06 -2.57 4.10
N ARG A 303 -7.89 -2.51 5.10
CA ARG A 303 -9.32 -2.75 5.08
C ARG A 303 -9.96 -1.72 5.99
N LYS A 304 -11.29 -1.61 5.99
CA LYS A 304 -12.00 -0.57 6.73
C LYS A 304 -11.48 -0.40 8.16
N GLY A 305 -11.03 0.81 8.49
CA GLY A 305 -10.48 1.18 9.80
C GLY A 305 -9.10 0.63 10.11
N GLU A 306 -8.41 -0.02 9.18
CA GLU A 306 -7.08 -0.61 9.39
C GLU A 306 -6.14 -0.36 8.22
N VAL A 307 -4.90 0.02 8.50
CA VAL A 307 -3.77 -0.01 7.56
C VAL A 307 -2.69 -0.92 8.11
N TRP A 308 -2.32 -1.91 7.31
CA TRP A 308 -1.32 -2.92 7.62
C TRP A 308 -0.03 -2.67 6.85
N GLY A 309 1.10 -3.03 7.45
CA GLY A 309 2.41 -2.97 6.83
C GLY A 309 3.30 -4.15 7.20
N ALA A 310 4.23 -4.49 6.30
CA ALA A 310 5.23 -5.53 6.52
C ALA A 310 6.57 -4.90 6.90
N GLU A 311 7.04 -5.17 8.11
CA GLU A 311 8.31 -4.68 8.67
C GLU A 311 9.46 -5.64 8.34
N SER A 312 10.07 -5.45 7.18
CA SER A 312 11.14 -6.34 6.69
C SER A 312 12.43 -6.30 7.55
N GLY A 313 12.63 -5.22 8.29
CA GLY A 313 13.81 -5.05 9.13
C GLY A 313 13.72 -5.69 10.51
N THR A 314 12.52 -6.14 10.94
CA THR A 314 12.27 -6.56 12.32
C THR A 314 11.47 -7.87 12.43
N ASP A 315 11.18 -8.53 11.30
CA ASP A 315 10.32 -9.72 11.25
C ASP A 315 8.99 -9.51 11.98
N ARG A 316 8.26 -8.44 11.60
CA ARG A 316 6.95 -8.08 12.14
C ARG A 316 5.97 -7.65 11.06
N LEU A 317 4.70 -7.69 11.41
CA LEU A 317 3.66 -6.94 10.73
C LEU A 317 3.17 -5.86 11.68
N VAL A 318 2.89 -4.68 11.16
CA VAL A 318 2.31 -3.56 11.91
C VAL A 318 0.91 -3.24 11.41
N VAL A 319 0.04 -2.83 12.32
CA VAL A 319 -1.28 -2.28 11.98
C VAL A 319 -1.50 -0.96 12.71
N ILE A 320 -2.02 0.03 11.99
CA ILE A 320 -2.68 1.19 12.58
C ILE A 320 -4.19 0.98 12.45
N ARG A 321 -4.91 1.11 13.59
CA ARG A 321 -6.36 1.18 13.63
C ARG A 321 -6.79 2.62 13.85
N PHE A 322 -7.78 3.04 13.10
CA PHE A 322 -8.36 4.38 13.17
C PHE A 322 -9.89 4.26 13.10
N PRO A 323 -10.60 5.26 13.65
CA PRO A 323 -12.05 5.26 13.69
C PRO A 323 -12.69 5.29 12.32
#